data_28ec6255d8fb34242ca36f6c0d6820e9
#
_entry.id   28ec6255d8fb34242ca36f6c0d6820e9
#
_cell.length_a   1.000
_cell.length_b   1.000
_cell.length_c   1.000
_cell.angle_alpha   90.00
_cell.angle_beta   90.00
_cell.angle_gamma   90.00
#
_symmetry.space_group_name_H-M   'P 1'
#
loop_
_entity.id
_entity.type
_entity.pdbx_description
1 polymer ?
#
loop_
_entity_poly.entity_id
_entity_poly.type
_entity_poly.pdbx_seq_one_letter_code
_entity_poly.pdbx_strand_id
1 'polypeptide(L)'
;MLTAVTPRTLIVQPMGVAASATGAADVARQVARYGAHDVFFLDEESYPEAPGFWVRPGRSRVVVTGTFGPIGIVVRNAPVANRVELAAGSWRRTLDLAPGQEVRVEVPPAGRVTPLAIDAAHGFRPFDADRRNRDFRLLGVWIAIE
;
A
#
# COMPACT_ATOMS: atom_id res chain seq x y z
N MET A 1 -0.73 -27.89 -3.67
CA MET A 1 -0.18 -27.57 -2.37
C MET A 1 0.53 -26.23 -2.46
N LEU A 2 -0.13 -25.19 -2.02
CA LEU A 2 0.55 -23.90 -1.91
C LEU A 2 1.55 -24.04 -0.77
N THR A 3 2.79 -24.21 -1.14
CA THR A 3 3.90 -24.06 -0.20
C THR A 3 3.65 -22.76 0.52
N ALA A 4 3.74 -22.77 1.84
CA ALA A 4 3.63 -21.55 2.62
C ALA A 4 4.50 -20.51 1.95
N VAL A 5 3.85 -19.59 1.26
CA VAL A 5 4.52 -18.45 0.66
C VAL A 5 5.12 -17.75 1.87
N THR A 6 6.42 -17.89 2.01
CA THR A 6 7.09 -17.13 3.04
C THR A 6 6.63 -15.70 2.89
N PRO A 7 6.40 -14.97 3.98
CA PRO A 7 5.86 -13.63 3.92
C PRO A 7 6.69 -12.64 3.07
N ARG A 8 7.72 -13.10 2.42
CA ARG A 8 8.59 -12.35 1.51
C ARG A 8 8.38 -12.65 0.03
N THR A 9 7.46 -13.55 -0.33
CA THR A 9 7.29 -13.90 -1.73
C THR A 9 6.36 -12.90 -2.38
N LEU A 10 6.94 -12.09 -3.21
CA LEU A 10 6.26 -11.22 -4.13
C LEU A 10 5.91 -12.04 -5.38
N ILE A 11 4.64 -12.19 -5.68
CA ILE A 11 4.23 -12.74 -6.96
C ILE A 11 4.09 -11.58 -7.93
N VAL A 12 5.11 -11.35 -8.72
CA VAL A 12 5.05 -10.43 -9.85
C VAL A 12 4.48 -11.22 -11.03
N GLN A 13 3.21 -10.99 -11.32
CA GLN A 13 2.62 -11.52 -12.55
C GLN A 13 2.04 -10.38 -13.36
N PRO A 14 2.30 -10.30 -14.65
CA PRO A 14 1.55 -9.43 -15.52
C PRO A 14 0.13 -9.98 -15.59
N MET A 15 -0.72 -9.52 -14.72
CA MET A 15 -2.14 -9.87 -14.77
C MET A 15 -2.84 -8.89 -15.68
N GLY A 16 -3.02 -9.30 -16.90
CA GLY A 16 -3.92 -8.62 -17.81
C GLY A 16 -5.36 -8.91 -17.44
N VAL A 17 -5.84 -8.33 -16.34
CA VAL A 17 -7.26 -8.36 -16.02
C VAL A 17 -7.83 -7.00 -16.35
N ALA A 18 -8.62 -6.97 -17.39
CA ALA A 18 -9.46 -5.83 -17.68
C ALA A 18 -10.49 -5.69 -16.57
N ALA A 19 -10.33 -4.70 -15.71
CA ALA A 19 -11.14 -4.56 -14.50
C ALA A 19 -12.42 -3.74 -14.71
N SER A 20 -12.73 -3.20 -15.86
CA SER A 20 -13.97 -2.48 -16.01
C SER A 20 -14.48 -2.33 -17.44
N ALA A 21 -15.80 -2.35 -17.52
CA ALA A 21 -16.56 -2.06 -18.73
C ALA A 21 -16.50 -0.60 -19.19
N THR A 22 -15.82 0.29 -18.49
CA THR A 22 -15.81 1.74 -18.76
C THR A 22 -14.53 2.24 -19.45
N GLY A 23 -13.76 1.36 -20.05
CA GLY A 23 -12.67 1.73 -20.97
C GLY A 23 -11.34 2.13 -20.36
N ALA A 24 -11.25 2.37 -19.06
CA ALA A 24 -9.98 2.51 -18.37
C ALA A 24 -9.71 1.21 -17.60
N ALA A 25 -9.03 0.27 -18.25
CA ALA A 25 -8.61 -0.95 -17.61
C ALA A 25 -7.53 -0.62 -16.58
N ASP A 26 -7.87 -0.71 -15.31
CA ASP A 26 -6.87 -0.78 -14.26
C ASP A 26 -6.23 -2.16 -14.32
N VAL A 27 -5.01 -2.22 -14.81
CA VAL A 27 -4.22 -3.45 -14.87
C VAL A 27 -3.38 -3.52 -13.60
N ALA A 28 -3.57 -4.57 -12.80
CA ALA A 28 -2.70 -4.81 -11.66
C ALA A 28 -1.25 -5.05 -12.13
N ARG A 29 -0.30 -4.33 -11.54
CA ARG A 29 1.13 -4.48 -11.82
C ARG A 29 1.76 -5.58 -11.01
N GLN A 30 1.33 -5.71 -9.77
CA GLN A 30 1.83 -6.68 -8.80
C GLN A 30 0.69 -7.12 -7.91
N VAL A 31 0.83 -8.29 -7.30
CA VAL A 31 -0.06 -8.77 -6.26
C VAL A 31 0.75 -9.31 -5.09
N ALA A 32 0.34 -8.99 -3.88
CA ALA A 32 0.91 -9.54 -2.66
C ALA A 32 -0.23 -10.01 -1.73
N ARG A 33 0.07 -11.00 -0.91
CA ARG A 33 -0.90 -11.50 0.07
C ARG A 33 -0.50 -11.08 1.48
N TYR A 34 -1.43 -10.44 2.16
CA TYR A 34 -1.28 -10.02 3.55
C TYR A 34 -2.42 -10.59 4.38
N GLY A 35 -2.11 -11.61 5.20
CA GLY A 35 -3.13 -12.33 5.95
C GLY A 35 -4.16 -12.98 5.03
N ALA A 36 -5.42 -12.63 5.20
CA ALA A 36 -6.55 -13.13 4.40
C ALA A 36 -6.83 -12.28 3.13
N HIS A 37 -6.02 -11.23 2.89
CA HIS A 37 -6.25 -10.29 1.81
C HIS A 37 -5.21 -10.44 0.70
N ASP A 38 -5.66 -10.42 -0.54
CA ASP A 38 -4.78 -10.16 -1.68
C ASP A 38 -4.82 -8.66 -1.97
N VAL A 39 -3.66 -8.08 -2.16
CA VAL A 39 -3.50 -6.66 -2.49
C VAL A 39 -2.93 -6.54 -3.89
N PHE A 40 -3.70 -5.93 -4.77
CA PHE A 40 -3.31 -5.66 -6.15
C PHE A 40 -2.80 -4.24 -6.25
N PHE A 41 -1.55 -4.08 -6.69
CA PHE A 41 -0.92 -2.78 -6.89
C PHE A 41 -1.20 -2.32 -8.31
N LEU A 42 -1.86 -1.18 -8.45
CA LEU A 42 -2.34 -0.68 -9.75
C LEU A 42 -1.34 0.23 -10.45
N ASP A 43 -0.26 0.60 -9.78
CA ASP A 43 0.82 1.43 -10.29
C ASP A 43 2.18 0.93 -9.83
N GLU A 44 3.23 1.66 -10.15
CA GLU A 44 4.61 1.33 -9.77
C GLU A 44 5.09 2.17 -8.57
N GLU A 45 4.17 2.80 -7.85
CA GLU A 45 4.46 3.71 -6.75
C GLU A 45 4.56 3.01 -5.39
N SER A 46 4.52 1.68 -5.38
CA SER A 46 4.59 0.88 -4.17
C SER A 46 5.72 -0.14 -4.22
N TYR A 47 6.24 -0.47 -3.05
CA TYR A 47 7.26 -1.49 -2.85
C TYR A 47 6.72 -2.56 -1.89
N PRO A 48 6.11 -3.62 -2.44
CA PRO A 48 5.60 -4.72 -1.62
C PRO A 48 6.73 -5.47 -0.91
N GLU A 49 6.52 -5.69 0.37
CA GLU A 49 7.40 -6.45 1.24
C GLU A 49 6.54 -7.36 2.14
N ALA A 50 7.08 -7.81 3.22
CA ALA A 50 6.35 -8.50 4.28
C ALA A 50 6.68 -7.84 5.63
N PRO A 51 5.69 -7.62 6.48
CA PRO A 51 4.26 -7.96 6.37
C PRO A 51 3.38 -6.84 5.76
N GLY A 52 3.92 -5.95 4.98
CA GLY A 52 3.22 -4.85 4.36
C GLY A 52 3.98 -4.28 3.16
N PHE A 53 3.75 -3.04 2.84
CA PHE A 53 4.39 -2.39 1.69
C PHE A 53 4.70 -0.92 1.96
N TRP A 54 5.74 -0.42 1.32
CA TRP A 54 6.02 1.00 1.25
C TRP A 54 5.31 1.63 0.06
N VAL A 55 4.83 2.84 0.23
CA VAL A 55 4.41 3.71 -0.87
C VAL A 55 5.39 4.86 -1.02
N ARG A 56 5.62 5.26 -2.26
CA ARG A 56 6.40 6.46 -2.57
C ARG A 56 5.62 7.72 -2.21
N PRO A 57 6.27 8.88 -2.07
CA PRO A 57 5.57 10.17 -2.09
C PRO A 57 4.72 10.32 -3.36
N GLY A 58 3.59 10.96 -3.21
CA GLY A 58 2.57 11.05 -4.25
C GLY A 58 1.48 10.00 -4.05
N ARG A 59 0.65 9.85 -5.05
CA ARG A 59 -0.53 8.99 -5.00
C ARG A 59 -0.24 7.59 -5.48
N SER A 60 -0.50 6.62 -4.61
CA SER A 60 -0.49 5.19 -4.93
C SER A 60 -1.89 4.63 -4.85
N ARG A 61 -2.20 3.66 -5.71
CA ARG A 61 -3.50 2.99 -5.72
C ARG A 61 -3.32 1.48 -5.59
N VAL A 62 -4.10 0.91 -4.69
CA VAL A 62 -4.17 -0.54 -4.49
C VAL A 62 -5.62 -0.99 -4.44
N VAL A 63 -5.84 -2.28 -4.62
CA VAL A 63 -7.13 -2.92 -4.42
C VAL A 63 -6.96 -4.03 -3.41
N VAL A 64 -7.74 -3.99 -2.34
CA VAL A 64 -7.72 -5.00 -1.28
C VAL A 64 -8.91 -5.92 -1.47
N THR A 65 -8.68 -7.23 -1.51
CA THR A 65 -9.73 -8.24 -1.65
C THR A 65 -10.13 -8.84 -0.31
N GLY A 66 -11.24 -9.56 -0.30
CA GLY A 66 -11.73 -10.23 0.92
C GLY A 66 -12.23 -9.26 1.99
N THR A 67 -12.76 -8.12 1.59
CA THR A 67 -13.17 -7.05 2.49
C THR A 67 -14.65 -7.17 2.86
N PHE A 68 -14.94 -8.03 3.84
CA PHE A 68 -16.32 -8.26 4.31
C PHE A 68 -16.73 -7.36 5.47
N GLY A 69 -15.81 -6.60 6.02
CA GLY A 69 -15.98 -5.67 7.12
C GLY A 69 -14.91 -4.59 7.08
N PRO A 70 -14.83 -3.71 8.09
CA PRO A 70 -13.78 -2.70 8.17
C PRO A 70 -12.40 -3.32 8.04
N ILE A 71 -11.54 -2.67 7.29
CA ILE A 71 -10.17 -3.11 7.05
C ILE A 71 -9.28 -2.35 8.03
N GLY A 72 -8.64 -3.07 8.96
CA GLY A 72 -7.62 -2.49 9.81
C GLY A 72 -6.33 -2.28 9.02
N ILE A 73 -5.83 -1.08 9.00
CA ILE A 73 -4.50 -0.79 8.45
C ILE A 73 -3.64 -0.08 9.48
N VAL A 74 -2.36 -0.38 9.47
CA VAL A 74 -1.35 0.35 10.22
C VAL A 74 -0.59 1.23 9.23
N VAL A 75 -0.56 2.52 9.50
CA VAL A 75 0.21 3.50 8.73
C VAL A 75 1.40 3.92 9.56
N ARG A 76 2.60 3.58 9.13
CA ARG A 76 3.86 3.98 9.78
C ARG A 76 4.62 4.94 8.90
N ASN A 77 4.90 6.10 9.44
CA ASN A 77 5.63 7.13 8.73
C ASN A 77 7.13 6.83 8.63
N ALA A 78 7.74 7.27 7.54
CA ALA A 78 9.19 7.39 7.41
C ALA A 78 9.75 8.42 8.41
N PRO A 79 11.09 8.49 8.62
CA PRO A 79 11.70 9.43 9.55
C PRO A 79 11.66 10.91 9.11
N VAL A 80 10.55 11.35 8.57
CA VAL A 80 10.28 12.74 8.16
C VAL A 80 8.86 13.10 8.57
N ALA A 81 8.59 14.38 8.86
CA ALA A 81 7.21 14.83 9.04
C ALA A 81 6.43 14.62 7.75
N ASN A 82 5.20 14.16 7.84
CA ASN A 82 4.42 13.79 6.66
C ASN A 82 2.94 14.11 6.84
N ARG A 83 2.28 14.33 5.72
CA ARG A 83 0.83 14.37 5.63
C ARG A 83 0.38 13.29 4.66
N VAL A 84 -0.50 12.44 5.13
CA VAL A 84 -0.98 11.29 4.35
C VAL A 84 -2.49 11.38 4.20
N GLU A 85 -2.95 11.29 2.99
CA GLU A 85 -4.38 11.19 2.70
C GLU A 85 -4.72 9.77 2.26
N LEU A 86 -5.74 9.20 2.90
CA LEU A 86 -6.29 7.91 2.55
C LEU A 86 -7.68 8.10 1.96
N ALA A 87 -8.00 7.34 0.93
CA ALA A 87 -9.29 7.42 0.27
C ALA A 87 -9.79 6.03 -0.13
N ALA A 88 -11.04 5.74 0.20
CA ALA A 88 -11.75 4.53 -0.22
C ALA A 88 -13.19 4.89 -0.55
N GLY A 89 -13.55 4.89 -1.83
CA GLY A 89 -14.84 5.41 -2.27
C GLY A 89 -15.05 6.88 -1.87
N SER A 90 -16.13 7.17 -1.16
CA SER A 90 -16.40 8.50 -0.61
C SER A 90 -15.70 8.79 0.71
N TRP A 91 -15.13 7.79 1.35
CA TRP A 91 -14.41 7.94 2.61
C TRP A 91 -13.04 8.58 2.39
N ARG A 92 -12.69 9.50 3.27
CA ARG A 92 -11.41 10.20 3.29
C ARG A 92 -10.88 10.30 4.71
N ARG A 93 -9.59 10.15 4.85
CA ARG A 93 -8.88 10.39 6.11
C ARG A 93 -7.56 11.09 5.84
N THR A 94 -7.32 12.18 6.56
CA THR A 94 -6.03 12.86 6.54
C THR A 94 -5.30 12.60 7.85
N LEU A 95 -4.03 12.24 7.76
CA LEU A 95 -3.15 12.00 8.90
C LEU A 95 -1.97 12.97 8.81
N ASP A 96 -1.77 13.76 9.86
CA ASP A 96 -0.54 14.52 10.04
C ASP A 96 0.38 13.70 10.97
N LEU A 97 1.48 13.21 10.42
CA LEU A 97 2.35 12.25 11.08
C LEU A 97 3.70 12.86 11.43
N ALA A 98 4.10 12.71 12.69
CA ALA A 98 5.46 12.98 13.11
C ALA A 98 6.43 11.92 12.51
N PRO A 99 7.74 12.22 12.45
CA PRO A 99 8.73 11.24 12.00
C PRO A 99 8.61 9.91 12.75
N GLY A 100 8.48 8.80 12.03
CA GLY A 100 8.38 7.46 12.59
C GLY A 100 7.06 7.14 13.31
N GLN A 101 6.10 8.04 13.32
CA GLN A 101 4.82 7.81 13.97
C GLN A 101 4.03 6.70 13.29
N GLU A 102 3.39 5.88 14.11
CA GLU A 102 2.50 4.82 13.67
C GLU A 102 1.07 5.12 14.11
N VAL A 103 0.12 4.96 13.20
CA VAL A 103 -1.31 5.17 13.45
C VAL A 103 -2.09 4.00 12.88
N ARG A 104 -3.03 3.49 13.65
CA ARG A 104 -4.00 2.50 13.18
C ARG A 104 -5.25 3.19 12.66
N VAL A 105 -5.72 2.77 11.51
CA VAL A 105 -6.90 3.32 10.83
C VAL A 105 -7.81 2.18 10.42
N GLU A 106 -9.11 2.36 10.61
CA GLU A 106 -10.12 1.47 10.04
C GLU A 106 -10.67 2.09 8.75
N VAL A 107 -10.55 1.33 7.67
CA VAL A 107 -11.06 1.72 6.36
C VAL A 107 -12.38 0.99 6.12
N PRO A 108 -13.46 1.71 5.84
CA PRO A 108 -14.73 1.08 5.53
C PRO A 108 -14.63 0.30 4.22
N PRO A 109 -15.20 -0.91 4.15
CA PRO A 109 -15.15 -1.71 2.93
C PRO A 109 -16.07 -1.12 1.85
N ALA A 110 -15.66 -1.21 0.60
CA ALA A 110 -16.50 -0.85 -0.55
C ALA A 110 -17.18 -2.07 -1.20
N GLY A 111 -17.27 -3.18 -0.48
CA GLY A 111 -17.72 -4.47 -0.95
C GLY A 111 -16.63 -5.53 -0.72
N ARG A 112 -16.66 -6.63 -1.47
CA ARG A 112 -15.65 -7.69 -1.38
C ARG A 112 -14.27 -7.26 -1.86
N VAL A 113 -14.24 -6.20 -2.63
CA VAL A 113 -13.05 -5.59 -3.21
C VAL A 113 -13.10 -4.11 -2.88
N THR A 114 -12.07 -3.61 -2.22
CA THR A 114 -12.00 -2.22 -1.78
C THR A 114 -10.81 -1.53 -2.42
N PRO A 115 -11.03 -0.61 -3.37
CA PRO A 115 -10.00 0.29 -3.86
C PRO A 115 -9.55 1.24 -2.75
N LEU A 116 -8.24 1.39 -2.59
CA LEU A 116 -7.64 2.29 -1.61
C LEU A 116 -6.59 3.16 -2.31
N ALA A 117 -6.73 4.46 -2.18
CA ALA A 117 -5.71 5.43 -2.60
C ALA A 117 -4.96 5.95 -1.38
N ILE A 118 -3.66 6.07 -1.51
CA ILE A 118 -2.74 6.53 -0.47
C ILE A 118 -1.90 7.65 -1.08
N ASP A 119 -1.98 8.83 -0.51
CA ASP A 119 -1.23 9.99 -0.97
C ASP A 119 -0.33 10.51 0.16
N ALA A 120 0.98 10.30 0.01
CA ALA A 120 1.98 10.75 0.96
C ALA A 120 2.66 12.02 0.42
N ALA A 121 2.69 13.09 1.22
CA ALA A 121 3.26 14.36 0.79
C ALA A 121 4.78 14.33 0.70
N HIS A 122 5.44 13.57 1.58
CA HIS A 122 6.89 13.54 1.71
C HIS A 122 7.42 12.11 1.82
N GLY A 123 8.72 11.97 1.64
CA GLY A 123 9.41 10.71 1.82
C GLY A 123 10.90 10.91 2.03
N PHE A 124 11.63 9.81 2.18
CA PHE A 124 13.07 9.84 2.34
C PHE A 124 13.71 8.64 1.65
N ARG A 125 15.00 8.76 1.35
CA ARG A 125 15.83 7.63 0.91
C ARG A 125 16.70 7.19 2.07
N PRO A 126 16.67 5.91 2.47
CA PRO A 126 17.55 5.40 3.52
C PRO A 126 19.04 5.66 3.24
N PHE A 127 19.45 5.58 1.99
CA PHE A 127 20.83 5.91 1.57
C PHE A 127 21.23 7.35 1.92
N ASP A 128 20.33 8.32 1.82
CA ASP A 128 20.63 9.72 2.10
C ASP A 128 20.82 9.97 3.61
N ALA A 129 20.13 9.19 4.45
CA ALA A 129 20.26 9.26 5.90
C ALA A 129 21.52 8.53 6.41
N ASP A 130 21.85 7.39 5.80
CA ASP A 130 23.05 6.59 6.11
C ASP A 130 23.65 6.04 4.82
N ARG A 131 24.81 6.55 4.45
CA ARG A 131 25.55 6.14 3.24
C ARG A 131 25.97 4.68 3.22
N ARG A 132 25.92 3.99 4.33
CA ARG A 132 26.15 2.53 4.43
C ARG A 132 24.92 1.74 4.02
N ASN A 133 23.74 2.34 4.11
CA ASN A 133 22.49 1.73 3.66
C ASN A 133 22.44 1.76 2.13
N ARG A 134 22.20 0.61 1.53
CA ARG A 134 22.12 0.48 0.06
C ARG A 134 20.70 0.62 -0.46
N ASP A 135 19.75 1.00 0.36
CA ASP A 135 18.38 1.25 -0.07
C ASP A 135 18.24 2.65 -0.66
N PHE A 136 18.09 2.69 -1.97
CA PHE A 136 17.94 3.92 -2.74
C PHE A 136 16.49 4.28 -3.02
N ARG A 137 15.55 3.46 -2.56
CA ARG A 137 14.14 3.71 -2.80
C ARG A 137 13.69 4.99 -2.08
N LEU A 138 12.79 5.72 -2.72
CA LEU A 138 12.13 6.85 -2.09
C LEU A 138 10.89 6.34 -1.35
N LEU A 139 10.94 6.34 -0.04
CA LEU A 139 9.92 5.78 0.85
C LEU A 139 9.09 6.89 1.48
N GLY A 140 7.77 6.82 1.32
CA GLY A 140 6.83 7.75 1.94
C GLY A 140 6.30 7.19 3.26
N VAL A 141 5.35 6.28 3.19
CA VAL A 141 4.78 5.61 4.36
C VAL A 141 4.71 4.11 4.17
N TRP A 142 4.78 3.40 5.27
CA TRP A 142 4.56 1.96 5.35
C TRP A 142 3.11 1.65 5.66
N ILE A 143 2.54 0.71 4.93
CA ILE A 143 1.18 0.22 5.13
C ILE A 143 1.22 -1.26 5.46
N ALA A 144 0.65 -1.64 6.57
CA ALA A 144 0.37 -3.04 6.89
C ALA A 144 -1.15 -3.24 6.97
N ILE A 145 -1.64 -4.35 6.42
CA ILE A 145 -3.06 -4.72 6.44
C ILE A 145 -3.23 -5.83 7.47
N GLU A 146 -4.20 -5.66 8.37
CA GLU A 146 -4.48 -6.59 9.46
C GLU A 146 -5.71 -7.44 9.19
#